data_7d00e125cf91c131852f07c2dc57ae7c
#
_entry.id   7d00e125cf91c131852f07c2dc57ae7c
#
_cell.length_a   1.000
_cell.length_b   1.000
_cell.length_c   1.000
_cell.angle_alpha   90.00
_cell.angle_beta   90.00
_cell.angle_gamma   90.00
#
_symmetry.space_group_name_H-M   'P 1'
#
loop_
_entity.id
_entity.type
_entity.pdbx_description
1 polymer ?
#
loop_
_entity_poly.entity_id
_entity_poly.type
_entity_poly.pdbx_seq_one_letter_code
_entity_poly.pdbx_strand_id
1 'polypeptide(L)'
;WGDLGEPEVFPAAARTFGGTADEVHNIYGHNWAKLVFEGYQKDFPTQRPFILMRSGYSGSQRYGMIPWSGDVNRTWGGLSGQVEISLQMGMQGLAYMHSDLGGFAGDYFDNELYLRWLQYGVFNPVFRPHAQEDVASEVAYKDVDTKEVAKKAVELRYQLLPYNYNLAFENTTKGTPLMRPLFFEEPQNTALLGKSDGYFWGNDFLIYPITQRGQTQKEVYFPKSSNWYDFYSGKKYEAGTTQTVVTNKENIPTFVRGGSFIPMSKIVQNTTQYNLNSFDVHYFFDENATTSKLNLYND
;
A
#
# COMPACT_ATOMS: atom_id res chain seq x y z
N TRP A 1 1.64 -18.76 3.05
CA TRP A 1 1.17 -18.32 1.73
C TRP A 1 0.09 -19.27 1.25
N GLY A 2 -1.15 -18.75 1.06
CA GLY A 2 -2.30 -19.48 0.53
C GLY A 2 -2.67 -18.94 -0.85
N ASP A 3 -2.14 -19.59 -1.88
CA ASP A 3 -2.43 -19.28 -3.27
C ASP A 3 -3.53 -20.19 -3.82
N LEU A 4 -4.21 -19.77 -4.90
CA LEU A 4 -5.27 -20.53 -5.58
C LEU A 4 -6.45 -20.89 -4.67
N GLY A 5 -6.69 -20.12 -3.63
CA GLY A 5 -7.73 -20.35 -2.61
C GLY A 5 -9.11 -19.86 -3.00
N GLU A 6 -9.34 -19.49 -4.26
CA GLU A 6 -10.68 -19.15 -4.77
C GLU A 6 -11.67 -20.33 -4.61
N PRO A 7 -11.36 -21.62 -4.90
CA PRO A 7 -10.52 -22.11 -6.00
C PRO A 7 -11.14 -21.76 -7.36
N GLU A 8 -10.30 -21.57 -8.38
CA GLU A 8 -10.77 -21.17 -9.73
C GLU A 8 -11.77 -22.16 -10.35
N VAL A 9 -11.51 -23.44 -10.13
CA VAL A 9 -12.39 -24.52 -10.58
C VAL A 9 -12.92 -25.27 -9.37
N PHE A 10 -14.18 -25.01 -9.02
CA PHE A 10 -14.89 -25.75 -7.99
C PHE A 10 -16.11 -26.42 -8.66
N PRO A 11 -16.09 -27.74 -8.94
CA PRO A 11 -17.18 -28.40 -9.66
C PRO A 11 -18.51 -28.18 -8.94
N ALA A 12 -19.49 -27.63 -9.64
CA ALA A 12 -20.81 -27.29 -9.09
C ALA A 12 -21.51 -28.49 -8.39
N ALA A 13 -21.28 -29.70 -8.88
CA ALA A 13 -21.80 -30.93 -8.30
C ALA A 13 -21.08 -31.37 -7.01
N ALA A 14 -19.92 -30.73 -6.66
CA ALA A 14 -19.20 -31.10 -5.44
C ALA A 14 -20.03 -30.69 -4.21
N ARG A 15 -19.97 -31.55 -3.20
CA ARG A 15 -20.62 -31.31 -1.91
C ARG A 15 -19.57 -31.19 -0.81
N THR A 16 -19.73 -30.18 0.05
CA THR A 16 -18.92 -29.95 1.21
C THR A 16 -19.77 -30.10 2.47
N PHE A 17 -19.14 -30.07 3.64
CA PHE A 17 -19.86 -30.04 4.91
C PHE A 17 -20.81 -28.82 5.03
N GLY A 18 -20.46 -27.69 4.43
CA GLY A 18 -21.22 -26.43 4.48
C GLY A 18 -22.30 -26.27 3.41
N GLY A 19 -22.36 -27.18 2.40
CA GLY A 19 -23.30 -27.07 1.28
C GLY A 19 -22.71 -27.51 -0.06
N THR A 20 -23.39 -27.17 -1.15
CA THR A 20 -22.87 -27.37 -2.52
C THR A 20 -21.72 -26.41 -2.82
N ALA A 21 -20.94 -26.71 -3.85
CA ALA A 21 -19.84 -25.82 -4.28
C ALA A 21 -20.33 -24.39 -4.55
N ASP A 22 -21.45 -24.22 -5.23
CA ASP A 22 -22.01 -22.90 -5.56
C ASP A 22 -22.39 -22.08 -4.31
N GLU A 23 -22.82 -22.76 -3.23
CA GLU A 23 -23.18 -22.10 -1.98
C GLU A 23 -21.96 -21.65 -1.17
N VAL A 24 -20.83 -22.36 -1.28
CA VAL A 24 -19.66 -22.13 -0.41
C VAL A 24 -18.44 -21.58 -1.14
N HIS A 25 -18.46 -21.47 -2.45
CA HIS A 25 -17.30 -21.06 -3.24
C HIS A 25 -16.71 -19.74 -2.74
N ASN A 26 -17.53 -18.71 -2.64
CA ASN A 26 -17.03 -17.36 -2.27
C ASN A 26 -16.48 -17.25 -0.85
N ILE A 27 -16.79 -18.19 0.04
CA ILE A 27 -16.25 -18.20 1.42
C ILE A 27 -15.11 -19.19 1.60
N TYR A 28 -14.66 -19.85 0.53
CA TYR A 28 -13.60 -20.85 0.62
C TYR A 28 -12.29 -20.25 1.14
N GLY A 29 -11.78 -19.17 0.53
CA GLY A 29 -10.58 -18.47 0.97
C GLY A 29 -10.71 -17.88 2.38
N HIS A 30 -11.90 -17.40 2.76
CA HIS A 30 -12.19 -16.96 4.12
C HIS A 30 -12.03 -18.11 5.14
N ASN A 31 -12.61 -19.26 4.85
CA ASN A 31 -12.50 -20.44 5.72
C ASN A 31 -11.08 -20.98 5.79
N TRP A 32 -10.32 -20.86 4.70
CA TRP A 32 -8.90 -21.22 4.72
C TRP A 32 -8.09 -20.26 5.59
N ALA A 33 -8.27 -18.95 5.46
CA ALA A 33 -7.62 -17.97 6.34
C ALA A 33 -7.96 -18.23 7.82
N LYS A 34 -9.24 -18.54 8.11
CA LYS A 34 -9.68 -18.93 9.45
C LYS A 34 -8.92 -20.16 9.96
N LEU A 35 -8.85 -21.23 9.17
CA LEU A 35 -8.15 -22.45 9.54
C LEU A 35 -6.69 -22.21 9.89
N VAL A 36 -5.99 -21.42 9.08
CA VAL A 36 -4.58 -21.06 9.31
C VAL A 36 -4.45 -20.22 10.57
N PHE A 37 -5.32 -19.23 10.78
CA PHE A 37 -5.31 -18.38 11.98
C PHE A 37 -5.54 -19.18 13.26
N GLU A 38 -6.56 -20.04 13.29
CA GLU A 38 -6.86 -20.89 14.45
C GLU A 38 -5.73 -21.90 14.72
N GLY A 39 -5.08 -22.41 13.67
CA GLY A 39 -3.88 -23.23 13.78
C GLY A 39 -2.72 -22.48 14.46
N TYR A 40 -2.47 -21.23 14.05
CA TYR A 40 -1.47 -20.39 14.71
C TYR A 40 -1.78 -20.15 16.18
N GLN A 41 -3.03 -19.83 16.51
CA GLN A 41 -3.44 -19.61 17.90
C GLN A 41 -3.22 -20.85 18.78
N LYS A 42 -3.45 -22.03 18.21
CA LYS A 42 -3.29 -23.30 18.91
C LYS A 42 -1.83 -23.70 19.06
N ASP A 43 -1.08 -23.69 17.95
CA ASP A 43 0.24 -24.33 17.87
C ASP A 43 1.40 -23.34 18.08
N PHE A 44 1.15 -22.03 17.87
CA PHE A 44 2.13 -20.93 18.00
C PHE A 44 1.54 -19.70 18.71
N PRO A 45 1.01 -19.86 19.95
CA PRO A 45 0.20 -18.80 20.61
C PRO A 45 0.96 -17.51 20.91
N THR A 46 2.30 -17.52 20.88
CA THR A 46 3.16 -16.35 21.10
C THR A 46 3.62 -15.67 19.80
N GLN A 47 3.22 -16.21 18.65
CA GLN A 47 3.62 -15.68 17.34
C GLN A 47 2.44 -15.02 16.65
N ARG A 48 2.65 -13.83 16.08
CA ARG A 48 1.67 -13.21 15.19
C ARG A 48 1.61 -14.00 13.87
N PRO A 49 0.42 -14.37 13.40
CA PRO A 49 0.30 -15.03 12.11
C PRO A 49 0.63 -14.06 10.97
N PHE A 50 1.29 -14.56 9.93
CA PHE A 50 1.43 -13.89 8.64
C PHE A 50 0.68 -14.74 7.61
N ILE A 51 -0.49 -14.26 7.18
CA ILE A 51 -1.42 -15.03 6.34
C ILE A 51 -1.62 -14.29 5.02
N LEU A 52 -0.74 -14.55 4.06
CA LEU A 52 -0.83 -14.04 2.71
C LEU A 52 -1.78 -14.93 1.90
N MET A 53 -2.93 -14.39 1.48
CA MET A 53 -4.00 -15.14 0.80
C MET A 53 -4.51 -14.38 -0.41
N ARG A 54 -4.63 -15.07 -1.57
CA ARG A 54 -5.15 -14.47 -2.80
C ARG A 54 -6.66 -14.21 -2.74
N SER A 55 -7.39 -15.02 -2.01
CA SER A 55 -8.85 -14.95 -1.94
C SER A 55 -9.34 -14.81 -0.50
N GLY A 56 -10.45 -14.13 -0.34
CA GLY A 56 -11.10 -13.91 0.95
C GLY A 56 -12.55 -13.50 0.77
N TYR A 57 -13.17 -13.07 1.87
CA TYR A 57 -14.54 -12.61 1.92
C TYR A 57 -14.70 -11.53 2.98
N SER A 58 -15.86 -10.88 3.04
CA SER A 58 -16.18 -9.91 4.10
C SER A 58 -15.95 -10.53 5.48
N GLY A 59 -15.16 -9.85 6.32
CA GLY A 59 -14.79 -10.33 7.65
C GLY A 59 -13.46 -11.12 7.71
N SER A 60 -12.77 -11.36 6.58
CA SER A 60 -11.47 -12.06 6.59
C SER A 60 -10.37 -11.29 7.32
N GLN A 61 -10.51 -9.97 7.49
CA GLN A 61 -9.59 -9.15 8.29
C GLN A 61 -9.48 -9.62 9.75
N ARG A 62 -10.52 -10.21 10.32
CA ARG A 62 -10.48 -10.76 11.70
C ARG A 62 -9.49 -11.92 11.85
N TYR A 63 -9.13 -12.56 10.75
CA TYR A 63 -8.16 -13.65 10.72
C TYR A 63 -6.76 -13.19 10.28
N GLY A 64 -6.51 -11.88 10.28
CA GLY A 64 -5.22 -11.31 9.91
C GLY A 64 -4.83 -11.58 8.46
N MET A 65 -5.81 -11.75 7.57
CA MET A 65 -5.57 -11.97 6.14
C MET A 65 -4.92 -10.77 5.49
N ILE A 66 -3.85 -11.02 4.73
CA ILE A 66 -3.12 -10.05 3.92
C ILE A 66 -3.39 -10.39 2.45
N PRO A 67 -4.32 -9.70 1.77
CA PRO A 67 -4.67 -10.01 0.39
C PRO A 67 -3.72 -9.36 -0.62
N TRP A 68 -3.57 -10.02 -1.79
CA TRP A 68 -2.96 -9.40 -2.97
C TRP A 68 -3.83 -9.62 -4.21
N SER A 69 -3.56 -8.86 -5.27
CA SER A 69 -4.38 -8.84 -6.48
C SER A 69 -4.16 -10.01 -7.44
N GLY A 70 -3.40 -11.03 -7.02
CA GLY A 70 -3.10 -12.20 -7.86
C GLY A 70 -2.11 -11.90 -8.98
N ASP A 71 -2.22 -12.64 -10.06
CA ASP A 71 -1.29 -12.68 -11.19
C ASP A 71 -1.46 -11.47 -12.13
N VAL A 72 -1.29 -10.28 -11.57
CA VAL A 72 -1.47 -9.04 -12.33
C VAL A 72 -0.52 -8.94 -13.52
N ASN A 73 -1.04 -8.56 -14.68
CA ASN A 73 -0.24 -8.37 -15.88
C ASN A 73 0.80 -7.26 -15.68
N ARG A 74 2.02 -7.51 -16.14
CA ARG A 74 3.14 -6.57 -16.16
C ARG A 74 2.93 -5.52 -17.24
N THR A 75 2.00 -4.61 -17.00
CA THR A 75 1.61 -3.53 -17.91
C THR A 75 1.30 -2.25 -17.15
N TRP A 76 1.29 -1.12 -17.84
CA TRP A 76 0.86 0.15 -17.26
C TRP A 76 -0.62 0.13 -16.82
N GLY A 77 -1.48 -0.62 -17.54
CA GLY A 77 -2.86 -0.88 -17.14
C GLY A 77 -2.94 -1.72 -15.86
N GLY A 78 -2.06 -2.73 -15.73
CA GLY A 78 -1.92 -3.52 -14.51
C GLY A 78 -1.60 -2.65 -13.30
N LEU A 79 -0.60 -1.76 -13.42
CA LEU A 79 -0.24 -0.82 -12.36
C LEU A 79 -1.39 0.14 -12.02
N SER A 80 -2.01 0.76 -13.02
CA SER A 80 -3.05 1.77 -12.76
C SER A 80 -4.26 1.21 -12.01
N GLY A 81 -4.67 -0.02 -12.30
CA GLY A 81 -5.75 -0.71 -11.61
C GLY A 81 -5.46 -1.01 -10.13
N GLN A 82 -4.19 -1.12 -9.74
CA GLN A 82 -3.84 -1.47 -8.36
C GLN A 82 -4.21 -0.39 -7.35
N VAL A 83 -4.15 0.87 -7.74
CA VAL A 83 -4.51 1.99 -6.84
C VAL A 83 -5.99 1.88 -6.46
N GLU A 84 -6.87 1.71 -7.45
CA GLU A 84 -8.30 1.59 -7.24
C GLU A 84 -8.66 0.34 -6.44
N ILE A 85 -8.12 -0.83 -6.82
CA ILE A 85 -8.36 -2.08 -6.10
C ILE A 85 -7.95 -1.96 -4.63
N SER A 86 -6.79 -1.37 -4.34
CA SER A 86 -6.31 -1.21 -2.97
C SER A 86 -7.22 -0.30 -2.14
N LEU A 87 -7.71 0.79 -2.72
CA LEU A 87 -8.65 1.70 -2.05
C LEU A 87 -10.00 1.02 -1.79
N GLN A 88 -10.57 0.31 -2.77
CA GLN A 88 -11.84 -0.39 -2.63
C GLN A 88 -11.76 -1.49 -1.56
N MET A 89 -10.70 -2.29 -1.57
CA MET A 89 -10.49 -3.36 -0.59
C MET A 89 -10.26 -2.80 0.82
N GLY A 90 -9.52 -1.70 0.95
CA GLY A 90 -9.35 -0.97 2.21
C GLY A 90 -10.68 -0.52 2.80
N MET A 91 -11.58 0.02 1.97
CA MET A 91 -12.93 0.43 2.38
C MET A 91 -13.85 -0.74 2.79
N GLN A 92 -13.53 -1.95 2.35
CA GLN A 92 -14.22 -3.18 2.76
C GLN A 92 -13.60 -3.82 4.03
N GLY A 93 -12.58 -3.19 4.62
CA GLY A 93 -11.88 -3.68 5.81
C GLY A 93 -10.66 -4.57 5.52
N LEU A 94 -10.35 -4.86 4.26
CA LEU A 94 -9.16 -5.61 3.85
C LEU A 94 -8.00 -4.64 3.57
N ALA A 95 -7.58 -3.94 4.61
CA ALA A 95 -6.69 -2.79 4.54
C ALA A 95 -5.24 -3.11 4.14
N TYR A 96 -4.85 -4.39 4.10
CA TYR A 96 -3.51 -4.84 3.70
C TYR A 96 -3.44 -5.29 2.24
N MET A 97 -4.41 -4.86 1.43
CA MET A 97 -4.40 -5.13 -0.02
C MET A 97 -3.15 -4.57 -0.68
N HIS A 98 -2.49 -5.38 -1.50
CA HIS A 98 -1.30 -5.03 -2.25
C HIS A 98 -1.23 -5.77 -3.59
N SER A 99 -0.20 -5.53 -4.35
CA SER A 99 0.08 -6.22 -5.62
C SER A 99 1.50 -6.75 -5.66
N ASP A 100 1.76 -7.63 -6.61
CA ASP A 100 3.11 -8.02 -7.01
C ASP A 100 3.79 -6.82 -7.65
N LEU A 101 4.76 -6.22 -6.93
CA LEU A 101 5.44 -5.01 -7.41
C LEU A 101 6.31 -5.32 -8.63
N GLY A 102 6.06 -4.58 -9.70
CA GLY A 102 6.66 -4.80 -11.00
C GLY A 102 5.77 -5.60 -11.97
N GLY A 103 4.68 -6.18 -11.46
CA GLY A 103 3.75 -7.05 -12.21
C GLY A 103 4.20 -8.50 -12.26
N PHE A 104 3.25 -9.42 -12.13
CA PHE A 104 3.53 -10.86 -12.07
C PHE A 104 3.71 -11.48 -13.46
N ALA A 105 2.69 -11.37 -14.32
CA ALA A 105 2.59 -12.13 -15.57
C ALA A 105 2.93 -11.29 -16.82
N GLY A 106 3.29 -11.97 -17.89
CA GLY A 106 3.54 -11.40 -19.21
C GLY A 106 4.99 -11.12 -19.52
N ASP A 107 5.27 -10.87 -20.79
CA ASP A 107 6.59 -10.72 -21.39
C ASP A 107 7.00 -9.27 -21.67
N TYR A 108 6.26 -8.30 -21.16
CA TYR A 108 6.57 -6.88 -21.28
C TYR A 108 7.59 -6.46 -20.23
N PHE A 109 8.78 -6.06 -20.66
CA PHE A 109 9.88 -5.64 -19.79
C PHE A 109 10.13 -4.14 -19.96
N ASP A 110 9.78 -3.37 -18.93
CA ASP A 110 9.93 -1.92 -18.90
C ASP A 110 10.48 -1.50 -17.53
N ASN A 111 11.72 -1.02 -17.51
CA ASN A 111 12.37 -0.56 -16.29
C ASN A 111 11.67 0.65 -15.68
N GLU A 112 11.06 1.54 -16.49
CA GLU A 112 10.26 2.63 -15.95
C GLU A 112 9.02 2.10 -15.23
N LEU A 113 8.28 1.16 -15.83
CA LEU A 113 7.13 0.52 -15.20
C LEU A 113 7.52 -0.13 -13.86
N TYR A 114 8.62 -0.89 -13.84
CA TYR A 114 9.14 -1.51 -12.62
C TYR A 114 9.42 -0.47 -11.53
N LEU A 115 10.13 0.61 -11.86
CA LEU A 115 10.45 1.69 -10.93
C LEU A 115 9.18 2.38 -10.40
N ARG A 116 8.22 2.70 -11.27
CA ARG A 116 6.96 3.35 -10.85
C ARG A 116 6.16 2.45 -9.93
N TRP A 117 6.18 1.14 -10.17
CA TRP A 117 5.51 0.18 -9.29
C TRP A 117 6.18 0.08 -7.92
N LEU A 118 7.53 0.07 -7.87
CA LEU A 118 8.25 0.12 -6.59
C LEU A 118 7.97 1.43 -5.83
N GLN A 119 8.02 2.57 -6.51
CA GLN A 119 7.74 3.88 -5.90
C GLN A 119 6.31 3.94 -5.32
N TYR A 120 5.32 3.40 -6.05
CA TYR A 120 3.97 3.20 -5.53
C TYR A 120 3.97 2.27 -4.32
N GLY A 121 4.72 1.17 -4.37
CA GLY A 121 4.86 0.18 -3.30
C GLY A 121 5.38 0.76 -1.97
N VAL A 122 6.17 1.85 -1.99
CA VAL A 122 6.63 2.52 -0.77
C VAL A 122 5.46 2.91 0.14
N PHE A 123 4.37 3.35 -0.46
CA PHE A 123 3.15 3.81 0.20
C PHE A 123 2.00 2.80 0.07
N ASN A 124 2.36 1.52 0.16
CA ASN A 124 1.44 0.38 0.19
C ASN A 124 1.60 -0.39 1.51
N PRO A 125 0.59 -1.14 1.93
CA PRO A 125 0.68 -1.94 3.15
C PRO A 125 1.83 -2.95 3.11
N VAL A 126 2.03 -3.61 1.98
CA VAL A 126 3.10 -4.60 1.76
C VAL A 126 3.98 -4.18 0.59
N PHE A 127 5.29 -4.14 0.81
CA PHE A 127 6.29 -3.87 -0.23
C PHE A 127 6.93 -5.20 -0.65
N ARG A 128 6.43 -5.81 -1.72
CA ARG A 128 6.82 -7.16 -2.15
C ARG A 128 7.00 -7.23 -3.65
N PRO A 129 8.24 -7.06 -4.18
CA PRO A 129 8.54 -7.44 -5.56
C PRO A 129 8.29 -8.92 -5.77
N HIS A 130 7.54 -9.26 -6.82
CA HIS A 130 7.24 -10.65 -7.14
C HIS A 130 6.86 -10.78 -8.63
N ALA A 131 7.27 -11.88 -9.25
CA ALA A 131 6.99 -12.18 -10.65
C ALA A 131 6.95 -13.68 -10.87
N GLN A 132 6.42 -14.09 -12.01
CA GLN A 132 6.51 -15.48 -12.47
C GLN A 132 7.97 -15.93 -12.63
N GLU A 133 8.21 -17.21 -12.66
CA GLU A 133 9.53 -17.87 -12.51
C GLU A 133 10.60 -17.47 -13.53
N ASP A 134 10.23 -17.03 -14.70
CA ASP A 134 11.17 -16.63 -15.78
C ASP A 134 11.57 -15.15 -15.72
N VAL A 135 11.10 -14.41 -14.71
CA VAL A 135 11.37 -12.98 -14.55
C VAL A 135 11.94 -12.66 -13.17
N ALA A 136 13.16 -12.14 -13.17
CA ALA A 136 13.76 -11.64 -11.93
C ALA A 136 13.02 -10.37 -11.45
N SER A 137 12.29 -10.49 -10.34
CA SER A 137 11.57 -9.37 -9.70
C SER A 137 12.45 -8.55 -8.76
N GLU A 138 13.61 -9.09 -8.35
CA GLU A 138 14.48 -8.49 -7.35
C GLU A 138 15.33 -7.36 -7.96
N VAL A 139 15.51 -6.30 -7.17
CA VAL A 139 16.31 -5.13 -7.54
C VAL A 139 17.75 -5.52 -7.93
N ALA A 140 18.31 -6.55 -7.28
CA ALA A 140 19.69 -6.99 -7.51
C ALA A 140 19.98 -7.39 -8.96
N TYR A 141 18.98 -7.82 -9.71
CA TYR A 141 19.14 -8.28 -11.09
C TYR A 141 18.80 -7.21 -12.16
N LYS A 142 18.49 -5.98 -11.74
CA LYS A 142 18.24 -4.89 -12.68
C LYS A 142 19.54 -4.23 -13.15
N ASP A 143 19.46 -3.41 -14.21
CA ASP A 143 20.59 -2.58 -14.65
C ASP A 143 20.98 -1.52 -13.59
N VAL A 144 22.15 -0.90 -13.79
CA VAL A 144 22.74 0.03 -12.80
C VAL A 144 21.81 1.21 -12.50
N ASP A 145 21.27 1.84 -13.53
CA ASP A 145 20.43 3.04 -13.38
C ASP A 145 19.13 2.71 -12.65
N THR A 146 18.52 1.57 -12.99
CA THR A 146 17.31 1.06 -12.33
C THR A 146 17.59 0.74 -10.86
N LYS A 147 18.74 0.10 -10.56
CA LYS A 147 19.15 -0.22 -9.18
C LYS A 147 19.28 1.03 -8.31
N GLU A 148 19.90 2.10 -8.84
CA GLU A 148 20.11 3.33 -8.08
C GLU A 148 18.79 3.99 -7.67
N VAL A 149 17.82 4.04 -8.58
CA VAL A 149 16.50 4.61 -8.27
C VAL A 149 15.70 3.69 -7.37
N ALA A 150 15.70 2.39 -7.64
CA ALA A 150 14.99 1.39 -6.83
C ALA A 150 15.52 1.35 -5.39
N LYS A 151 16.85 1.48 -5.20
CA LYS A 151 17.48 1.57 -3.89
C LYS A 151 16.87 2.70 -3.05
N LYS A 152 16.69 3.89 -3.63
CA LYS A 152 16.07 5.04 -2.92
C LYS A 152 14.66 4.71 -2.45
N ALA A 153 13.86 3.99 -3.26
CA ALA A 153 12.52 3.58 -2.87
C ALA A 153 12.55 2.57 -1.71
N VAL A 154 13.45 1.58 -1.75
CA VAL A 154 13.65 0.60 -0.67
C VAL A 154 14.11 1.29 0.62
N GLU A 155 15.09 2.19 0.53
CA GLU A 155 15.60 2.95 1.68
C GLU A 155 14.50 3.80 2.30
N LEU A 156 13.71 4.52 1.49
CA LEU A 156 12.56 5.30 1.98
C LEU A 156 11.53 4.40 2.68
N ARG A 157 11.24 3.21 2.14
CA ARG A 157 10.35 2.25 2.79
C ARG A 157 10.84 1.85 4.17
N TYR A 158 12.14 1.60 4.34
CA TYR A 158 12.75 1.31 5.64
C TYR A 158 12.71 2.51 6.59
N GLN A 159 13.01 3.70 6.09
CA GLN A 159 12.94 4.92 6.90
C GLN A 159 11.53 5.21 7.42
N LEU A 160 10.49 4.88 6.65
CA LEU A 160 9.09 5.06 7.05
C LEU A 160 8.54 3.94 7.95
N LEU A 161 9.35 2.96 8.39
CA LEU A 161 8.88 1.89 9.27
C LEU A 161 8.14 2.39 10.52
N PRO A 162 8.64 3.38 11.29
CA PRO A 162 7.92 3.87 12.47
C PRO A 162 6.56 4.50 12.12
N TYR A 163 6.46 5.23 11.01
CA TYR A 163 5.21 5.75 10.51
C TYR A 163 4.24 4.63 10.08
N ASN A 164 4.74 3.69 9.29
CA ASN A 164 3.95 2.57 8.78
C ASN A 164 3.44 1.66 9.92
N TYR A 165 4.23 1.49 10.97
CA TYR A 165 3.83 0.69 12.13
C TYR A 165 2.71 1.37 12.93
N ASN A 166 2.74 2.70 13.05
CA ASN A 166 1.61 3.44 13.61
C ASN A 166 0.32 3.25 12.78
N LEU A 167 0.41 3.24 11.44
CA LEU A 167 -0.76 2.98 10.60
C LEU A 167 -1.33 1.56 10.83
N ALA A 168 -0.46 0.58 10.98
CA ALA A 168 -0.87 -0.79 11.29
C ALA A 168 -1.58 -0.87 12.65
N PHE A 169 -1.05 -0.18 13.68
CA PHE A 169 -1.69 -0.08 14.98
C PHE A 169 -3.05 0.65 14.91
N GLU A 170 -3.12 1.74 14.16
CA GLU A 170 -4.38 2.47 13.94
C GLU A 170 -5.43 1.59 13.24
N ASN A 171 -5.02 0.85 12.20
CA ASN A 171 -5.92 -0.09 11.54
C ASN A 171 -6.44 -1.16 12.51
N THR A 172 -5.57 -1.76 13.32
CA THR A 172 -5.96 -2.79 14.28
C THR A 172 -6.92 -2.27 15.35
N THR A 173 -6.73 -1.04 15.83
CA THR A 173 -7.51 -0.49 16.95
C THR A 173 -8.77 0.26 16.53
N LYS A 174 -8.78 0.85 15.33
CA LYS A 174 -9.87 1.70 14.84
C LYS A 174 -10.53 1.19 13.57
N GLY A 175 -9.94 0.21 12.88
CA GLY A 175 -10.39 -0.25 11.56
C GLY A 175 -10.10 0.72 10.42
N THR A 176 -9.39 1.82 10.67
CA THR A 176 -9.09 2.84 9.64
C THR A 176 -8.11 2.26 8.61
N PRO A 177 -8.41 2.30 7.30
CA PRO A 177 -7.50 1.76 6.28
C PRO A 177 -6.20 2.58 6.19
N LEU A 178 -5.10 1.92 5.79
CA LEU A 178 -3.81 2.56 5.60
C LEU A 178 -3.83 3.47 4.37
N MET A 179 -4.36 2.96 3.24
CA MET A 179 -4.62 3.72 2.03
C MET A 179 -6.06 4.25 2.07
N ARG A 180 -6.24 5.55 1.91
CA ARG A 180 -7.56 6.21 2.04
C ARG A 180 -7.89 7.01 0.78
N PRO A 181 -9.07 6.84 0.20
CA PRO A 181 -9.48 7.64 -0.96
C PRO A 181 -9.61 9.13 -0.60
N LEU A 182 -9.47 10.00 -1.59
CA LEU A 182 -9.50 11.47 -1.38
C LEU A 182 -10.79 11.94 -0.73
N PHE A 183 -11.93 11.31 -1.02
CA PHE A 183 -13.22 11.66 -0.41
C PHE A 183 -13.29 11.36 1.10
N PHE A 184 -12.33 10.63 1.65
CA PHE A 184 -12.29 10.29 3.08
C PHE A 184 -12.26 11.53 3.98
N GLU A 185 -11.60 12.60 3.53
CA GLU A 185 -11.55 13.88 4.25
C GLU A 185 -12.59 14.90 3.78
N GLU A 186 -13.11 14.73 2.57
CA GLU A 186 -14.13 15.61 2.00
C GLU A 186 -15.34 14.79 1.50
N PRO A 187 -16.09 14.12 2.39
CA PRO A 187 -17.16 13.19 1.98
C PRO A 187 -18.32 13.87 1.28
N GLN A 188 -18.47 15.19 1.41
CA GLN A 188 -19.48 15.99 0.71
C GLN A 188 -19.01 16.48 -0.67
N ASN A 189 -17.75 16.29 -1.01
CA ASN A 189 -17.19 16.69 -2.30
C ASN A 189 -17.39 15.57 -3.33
N THR A 190 -18.54 15.59 -3.99
CA THR A 190 -18.91 14.55 -4.98
C THR A 190 -17.95 14.46 -6.18
N ALA A 191 -17.16 15.52 -6.46
CA ALA A 191 -16.15 15.49 -7.51
C ALA A 191 -14.97 14.54 -7.21
N LEU A 192 -14.82 14.13 -5.96
CA LEU A 192 -13.79 13.16 -5.53
C LEU A 192 -14.27 11.70 -5.58
N LEU A 193 -15.57 11.47 -5.76
CA LEU A 193 -16.11 10.13 -5.93
C LEU A 193 -15.60 9.54 -7.26
N GLY A 194 -15.06 8.35 -7.21
CA GLY A 194 -14.47 7.70 -8.38
C GLY A 194 -13.07 8.20 -8.77
N LYS A 195 -12.47 9.15 -8.04
CA LYS A 195 -11.06 9.52 -8.21
C LYS A 195 -10.17 8.52 -7.47
N SER A 196 -9.40 7.76 -8.24
CA SER A 196 -8.44 6.77 -7.73
C SER A 196 -6.99 7.07 -8.15
N ASP A 197 -6.75 8.23 -8.76
CA ASP A 197 -5.43 8.62 -9.26
C ASP A 197 -4.51 9.24 -8.18
N GLY A 198 -5.05 9.47 -6.96
CA GLY A 198 -4.35 9.89 -5.77
C GLY A 198 -5.05 9.37 -4.51
N TYR A 199 -4.32 9.27 -3.41
CA TYR A 199 -4.83 8.77 -2.13
C TYR A 199 -4.02 9.30 -0.95
N PHE A 200 -4.59 9.18 0.26
CA PHE A 200 -3.84 9.41 1.50
C PHE A 200 -3.17 8.12 1.97
N TRP A 201 -1.90 8.21 2.34
CA TRP A 201 -1.20 7.20 3.12
C TRP A 201 -1.20 7.62 4.59
N GLY A 202 -2.08 7.04 5.37
CA GLY A 202 -2.40 7.52 6.72
C GLY A 202 -3.12 8.88 6.71
N ASN A 203 -2.85 9.68 7.73
CA ASN A 203 -3.39 11.03 7.87
C ASN A 203 -2.52 12.11 7.21
N ASP A 204 -1.23 11.83 7.06
CA ASP A 204 -0.24 12.88 6.86
C ASP A 204 0.29 12.95 5.43
N PHE A 205 0.26 11.85 4.67
CA PHE A 205 0.73 11.84 3.29
C PHE A 205 -0.40 11.89 2.27
N LEU A 206 -0.17 12.63 1.19
CA LEU A 206 -0.97 12.63 -0.04
C LEU A 206 -0.08 12.14 -1.18
N ILE A 207 -0.49 11.04 -1.82
CA ILE A 207 0.29 10.28 -2.79
C ILE A 207 -0.39 10.29 -4.15
N TYR A 208 0.36 10.60 -5.21
CA TYR A 208 -0.11 10.51 -6.59
C TYR A 208 0.83 9.62 -7.41
N PRO A 209 0.49 8.33 -7.59
CA PRO A 209 1.29 7.40 -8.39
C PRO A 209 1.39 7.83 -9.84
N ILE A 210 2.53 7.52 -10.46
CA ILE A 210 2.72 7.67 -11.90
C ILE A 210 2.34 6.35 -12.56
N THR A 211 1.26 6.36 -13.34
CA THR A 211 0.64 5.15 -13.91
C THR A 211 0.65 5.14 -15.44
N GLN A 212 1.38 6.07 -16.06
CA GLN A 212 1.53 6.15 -17.51
C GLN A 212 3.00 6.29 -17.87
N ARG A 213 3.41 5.62 -18.96
CA ARG A 213 4.78 5.67 -19.46
C ARG A 213 5.18 7.08 -19.86
N GLY A 214 6.37 7.51 -19.44
CA GLY A 214 6.93 8.81 -19.82
C GLY A 214 6.17 10.01 -19.30
N GLN A 215 5.33 9.83 -18.28
CA GLN A 215 4.54 10.93 -17.71
C GLN A 215 5.45 11.93 -16.99
N THR A 216 5.54 13.15 -17.51
CA THR A 216 6.39 14.22 -16.99
C THR A 216 5.64 15.23 -16.12
N GLN A 217 4.30 15.13 -16.07
CA GLN A 217 3.44 16.02 -15.29
C GLN A 217 2.27 15.23 -14.72
N LYS A 218 1.81 15.61 -13.53
CA LYS A 218 0.64 15.05 -12.87
C LYS A 218 -0.25 16.18 -12.38
N GLU A 219 -1.55 16.10 -12.68
CA GLU A 219 -2.53 16.95 -12.03
C GLU A 219 -2.79 16.44 -10.61
N VAL A 220 -2.68 17.31 -9.63
CA VAL A 220 -2.81 17.00 -8.20
C VAL A 220 -3.87 17.91 -7.59
N TYR A 221 -4.88 17.32 -6.99
CA TYR A 221 -5.81 18.03 -6.13
C TYR A 221 -5.27 18.03 -4.68
N PHE A 222 -5.13 19.22 -4.11
CA PHE A 222 -4.72 19.42 -2.72
C PHE A 222 -5.95 19.63 -1.85
N PRO A 223 -6.33 18.67 -0.98
CA PRO A 223 -7.52 18.75 -0.16
C PRO A 223 -7.55 19.98 0.75
N LYS A 224 -8.78 20.45 1.05
CA LYS A 224 -9.03 21.73 1.75
C LYS A 224 -8.62 21.74 3.22
N SER A 225 -8.40 20.56 3.80
CA SER A 225 -8.17 20.40 5.24
C SER A 225 -6.86 21.02 5.74
N SER A 226 -5.88 21.25 4.87
CA SER A 226 -4.57 21.82 5.22
C SER A 226 -3.84 22.30 3.98
N ASN A 227 -2.82 23.14 4.16
CA ASN A 227 -1.78 23.28 3.15
C ASN A 227 -0.95 22.01 3.07
N TRP A 228 -0.33 21.79 1.93
CA TRP A 228 0.45 20.61 1.64
C TRP A 228 1.88 20.99 1.26
N TYR A 229 2.83 20.15 1.59
CA TYR A 229 4.24 20.39 1.34
C TYR A 229 4.84 19.21 0.58
N ASP A 230 5.48 19.48 -0.54
CA ASP A 230 6.25 18.44 -1.24
C ASP A 230 7.25 17.80 -0.28
N PHE A 231 7.20 16.50 -0.16
CA PHE A 231 7.97 15.73 0.83
C PHE A 231 9.49 15.89 0.61
N TYR A 232 9.92 16.02 -0.64
CA TYR A 232 11.33 16.04 -0.99
C TYR A 232 11.93 17.45 -1.00
N SER A 233 11.18 18.44 -1.47
CA SER A 233 11.68 19.81 -1.63
C SER A 233 11.19 20.79 -0.58
N GLY A 234 10.13 20.43 0.17
CA GLY A 234 9.48 21.36 1.11
C GLY A 234 8.64 22.45 0.44
N LYS A 235 8.44 22.42 -0.89
CA LYS A 235 7.62 23.41 -1.59
C LYS A 235 6.17 23.35 -1.10
N LYS A 236 5.62 24.52 -0.72
CA LYS A 236 4.23 24.66 -0.26
C LYS A 236 3.23 24.64 -1.44
N TYR A 237 2.09 24.02 -1.21
CA TYR A 237 0.91 24.01 -2.07
C TYR A 237 -0.33 24.36 -1.25
N GLU A 238 -1.15 25.26 -1.79
CA GLU A 238 -2.31 25.79 -1.06
C GLU A 238 -3.48 24.81 -1.03
N ALA A 239 -4.14 24.75 0.11
CA ALA A 239 -5.34 23.96 0.36
C ALA A 239 -6.46 24.26 -0.66
N GLY A 240 -7.20 23.24 -1.07
CA GLY A 240 -8.37 23.36 -1.95
C GLY A 240 -8.05 23.70 -3.41
N THR A 241 -6.78 23.58 -3.84
CA THR A 241 -6.37 23.87 -5.21
C THR A 241 -6.06 22.61 -6.01
N THR A 242 -6.18 22.70 -7.32
CA THR A 242 -5.65 21.70 -8.26
C THR A 242 -4.48 22.32 -9.00
N GLN A 243 -3.34 21.65 -9.02
CA GLN A 243 -2.14 22.14 -9.67
C GLN A 243 -1.45 21.05 -10.47
N THR A 244 -0.80 21.45 -11.55
CA THR A 244 0.08 20.56 -12.33
C THR A 244 1.46 20.52 -11.67
N VAL A 245 1.90 19.32 -11.30
CA VAL A 245 3.19 19.05 -10.70
C VAL A 245 4.10 18.36 -11.70
N VAL A 246 5.32 18.86 -11.84
CA VAL A 246 6.35 18.21 -12.67
C VAL A 246 6.82 16.95 -11.96
N THR A 247 6.93 15.86 -12.72
CA THR A 247 7.41 14.56 -12.23
C THR A 247 8.83 14.29 -12.74
N ASN A 248 9.56 13.47 -12.03
CA ASN A 248 10.88 12.99 -12.43
C ASN A 248 10.96 11.46 -12.24
N LYS A 249 12.07 10.84 -12.63
CA LYS A 249 12.24 9.39 -12.51
C LYS A 249 12.56 8.93 -11.07
N GLU A 250 13.01 9.84 -10.21
CA GLU A 250 13.56 9.51 -8.90
C GLU A 250 12.49 9.16 -7.87
N ASN A 251 11.28 9.76 -8.02
CA ASN A 251 10.17 9.59 -7.09
C ASN A 251 8.82 9.87 -7.75
N ILE A 252 7.76 9.57 -7.03
CA ILE A 252 6.37 9.95 -7.38
C ILE A 252 5.99 11.21 -6.59
N PRO A 253 5.03 12.02 -7.09
CA PRO A 253 4.46 13.13 -6.34
C PRO A 253 3.96 12.68 -4.97
N THR A 254 4.62 13.18 -3.93
CA THR A 254 4.43 12.83 -2.53
C THR A 254 4.39 14.10 -1.72
N PHE A 255 3.29 14.34 -1.02
CA PHE A 255 3.10 15.55 -0.23
C PHE A 255 2.78 15.20 1.21
N VAL A 256 3.14 16.10 2.11
CA VAL A 256 2.87 15.97 3.54
C VAL A 256 1.97 17.12 3.97
N ARG A 257 1.02 16.80 4.83
CA ARG A 257 0.10 17.76 5.45
C ARG A 257 0.88 18.78 6.30
N GLY A 258 0.51 20.05 6.21
CA GLY A 258 1.03 21.09 7.09
C GLY A 258 0.71 20.80 8.56
N GLY A 259 1.71 20.99 9.42
CA GLY A 259 1.63 20.69 10.85
C GLY A 259 1.95 19.24 11.23
N SER A 260 2.28 18.38 10.27
CA SER A 260 2.57 16.95 10.54
C SER A 260 4.02 16.72 10.93
N PHE A 261 4.21 15.71 11.79
CA PHE A 261 5.50 15.12 12.11
C PHE A 261 5.63 13.75 11.42
N ILE A 262 6.67 13.57 10.64
CA ILE A 262 6.97 12.30 9.99
C ILE A 262 8.20 11.68 10.68
N PRO A 263 8.01 10.60 11.46
CA PRO A 263 9.12 9.87 12.07
C PRO A 263 9.79 8.99 11.01
N MET A 264 11.11 9.07 10.93
CA MET A 264 11.92 8.33 9.98
C MET A 264 13.06 7.62 10.69
N SER A 265 13.10 6.29 10.58
CA SER A 265 14.19 5.49 11.14
C SER A 265 15.48 5.67 10.33
N LYS A 266 16.60 5.26 10.91
CA LYS A 266 17.85 5.14 10.16
C LYS A 266 17.75 4.01 9.13
N ILE A 267 18.46 4.14 8.03
CA ILE A 267 18.58 3.07 7.03
C ILE A 267 19.31 1.89 7.66
N VAL A 268 18.71 0.70 7.56
CA VAL A 268 19.24 -0.55 8.08
C VAL A 268 19.22 -1.64 7.01
N GLN A 269 20.01 -2.70 7.17
CA GLN A 269 20.09 -3.78 6.18
C GLN A 269 18.90 -4.75 6.25
N ASN A 270 18.29 -4.87 7.43
CA ASN A 270 17.12 -5.71 7.65
C ASN A 270 16.35 -5.25 8.91
N THR A 271 15.14 -5.73 9.08
CA THR A 271 14.24 -5.31 10.16
C THR A 271 14.70 -5.73 11.56
N THR A 272 15.63 -6.68 11.69
CA THR A 272 16.18 -7.04 13.03
C THR A 272 17.10 -5.95 13.59
N GLN A 273 17.57 -5.04 12.74
CA GLN A 273 18.38 -3.88 13.12
C GLN A 273 17.52 -2.62 13.38
N TYR A 274 16.23 -2.69 13.07
CA TYR A 274 15.29 -1.60 13.33
C TYR A 274 15.08 -1.42 14.83
N ASN A 275 15.14 -0.18 15.29
CA ASN A 275 14.78 0.19 16.67
C ASN A 275 14.30 1.65 16.72
N LEU A 276 13.55 1.98 17.77
CA LEU A 276 13.04 3.33 18.02
C LEU A 276 13.92 4.17 18.96
N ASN A 277 15.14 3.72 19.32
CA ASN A 277 16.04 4.48 20.17
C ASN A 277 16.68 5.67 19.47
N SER A 278 16.73 5.63 18.13
CA SER A 278 17.27 6.71 17.31
C SER A 278 16.52 6.79 15.99
N PHE A 279 15.76 7.86 15.81
CA PHE A 279 15.06 8.19 14.57
C PHE A 279 15.04 9.70 14.36
N ASP A 280 14.87 10.12 13.12
CA ASP A 280 14.71 11.53 12.77
C ASP A 280 13.23 11.88 12.75
N VAL A 281 12.87 13.10 13.09
CA VAL A 281 11.50 13.62 12.99
C VAL A 281 11.51 14.80 12.04
N HIS A 282 10.82 14.65 10.91
CA HIS A 282 10.63 15.72 9.95
C HIS A 282 9.32 16.45 10.28
N TYR A 283 9.42 17.74 10.59
CA TYR A 283 8.27 18.58 10.86
C TYR A 283 7.97 19.50 9.67
N PHE A 284 6.77 19.39 9.14
CA PHE A 284 6.28 20.22 8.05
C PHE A 284 5.49 21.39 8.64
N PHE A 285 6.20 22.46 8.98
CA PHE A 285 5.61 23.62 9.62
C PHE A 285 4.53 24.27 8.76
N ASP A 286 3.37 24.57 9.37
CA ASP A 286 2.31 25.37 8.77
C ASP A 286 1.76 26.33 9.83
N GLU A 287 1.68 27.61 9.50
CA GLU A 287 1.19 28.68 10.39
C GLU A 287 -0.30 28.50 10.76
N ASN A 288 -1.06 27.78 9.95
CA ASN A 288 -2.47 27.49 10.19
C ASN A 288 -2.69 26.25 11.08
N ALA A 289 -1.66 25.47 11.35
CA ALA A 289 -1.76 24.32 12.21
C ALA A 289 -1.82 24.74 13.68
N THR A 290 -2.98 24.60 14.29
CA THR A 290 -3.21 24.99 15.70
C THR A 290 -2.58 24.04 16.71
N THR A 291 -2.42 22.79 16.33
CA THR A 291 -1.77 21.72 17.15
C THR A 291 -1.07 20.74 16.25
N SER A 292 0.09 20.26 16.72
CA SER A 292 0.86 19.18 16.07
C SER A 292 1.20 18.14 17.12
N LYS A 293 0.97 16.86 16.80
CA LYS A 293 1.25 15.75 17.72
C LYS A 293 1.86 14.59 16.95
N LEU A 294 2.81 13.92 17.56
CA LEU A 294 3.36 12.65 17.12
C LEU A 294 3.12 11.62 18.22
N ASN A 295 2.45 10.53 17.88
CA ASN A 295 2.36 9.35 18.71
C ASN A 295 3.12 8.23 18.01
N LEU A 296 3.95 7.52 18.74
CA LEU A 296 4.66 6.35 18.24
C LEU A 296 4.20 5.12 19.02
N TYR A 297 3.77 4.11 18.29
CA TYR A 297 3.48 2.80 18.84
C TYR A 297 4.76 1.95 18.82
N ASN A 298 5.02 1.30 19.93
CA ASN A 298 6.10 0.33 20.08
C ASN A 298 5.61 -0.80 21.00
N ASP A 299 5.85 -2.06 20.65
CA ASP A 299 5.48 -3.27 21.41
C ASP A 299 6.65 -4.21 21.65
#